data_40de1411f194722f11acf91803a697b3
#
_entry.id   40de1411f194722f11acf91803a697b3
#
_cell.length_a   1.000
_cell.length_b   1.000
_cell.length_c   1.000
_cell.angle_alpha   90.00
_cell.angle_beta   90.00
_cell.angle_gamma   90.00
#
_symmetry.space_group_name_H-M   'P 1'
#
loop_
_entity.id
_entity.type
_entity.pdbx_description
1 polymer ?
#
loop_
_entity_poly.entity_id
_entity_poly.type
_entity_poly.pdbx_seq_one_letter_code
_entity_poly.pdbx_strand_id
1 'polypeptide(L)'
;MNAIAHRVVIGYGSESGNARALAQQLAADPALKAFSPEVLTLDEISPGMLQGDDPLLIISASFGDGEPPGNAEAFLALLQATPSLSSLRYAIFGLGDTSYPHFCGFTKQVDALLQERGATALVNRVDADSNYRQFFEKWTPVVEKVLHGDLEAGRALQLQVKAYGAGEAFEAPLLERRQLNTSEPAAWHIRLDTTGSGMLWRAGDT
;
A
#
# COMPACT_ATOMS: atom_id res chain seq x y z
N MET A 1 19.70 7.91 -21.93
CA MET A 1 20.43 7.88 -20.64
C MET A 1 19.40 8.17 -19.56
N ASN A 2 19.02 7.18 -18.74
CA ASN A 2 18.14 7.44 -17.59
C ASN A 2 18.96 8.26 -16.59
N ALA A 3 18.52 9.48 -16.31
CA ALA A 3 19.12 10.29 -15.25
C ALA A 3 18.95 9.52 -13.92
N ILE A 4 20.05 9.27 -13.23
CA ILE A 4 20.03 8.75 -11.86
C ILE A 4 19.36 9.83 -11.02
N ALA A 5 18.29 9.53 -10.33
CA ALA A 5 17.63 10.46 -9.44
C ALA A 5 18.64 10.93 -8.37
N HIS A 6 18.74 12.23 -8.17
CA HIS A 6 19.59 12.78 -7.11
C HIS A 6 18.85 12.91 -5.77
N ARG A 7 17.52 12.91 -5.83
CA ARG A 7 16.62 13.04 -4.68
C ARG A 7 15.42 12.14 -4.88
N VAL A 8 14.82 11.66 -3.80
CA VAL A 8 13.56 10.91 -3.78
C VAL A 8 12.61 11.57 -2.80
N VAL A 9 11.39 11.86 -3.22
CA VAL A 9 10.32 12.35 -2.35
C VAL A 9 9.48 11.16 -1.89
N ILE A 10 9.27 11.04 -0.59
CA ILE A 10 8.42 10.00 0.03
C ILE A 10 7.21 10.69 0.63
N GLY A 11 6.08 10.67 -0.10
CA GLY A 11 4.81 11.21 0.37
C GLY A 11 4.01 10.18 1.16
N TYR A 12 3.47 10.55 2.32
CA TYR A 12 2.61 9.66 3.08
C TYR A 12 1.26 10.28 3.44
N GLY A 13 0.21 9.39 3.47
CA GLY A 13 -1.12 9.71 3.98
C GLY A 13 -1.50 8.71 5.08
N SER A 14 -1.81 9.20 6.29
CA SER A 14 -2.02 8.31 7.44
C SER A 14 -2.81 8.96 8.58
N GLU A 15 -3.86 8.29 9.04
CA GLU A 15 -4.56 8.61 10.29
C GLU A 15 -3.91 7.90 11.49
N SER A 16 -3.68 6.58 11.37
CA SER A 16 -3.16 5.75 12.47
C SER A 16 -1.64 5.82 12.67
N GLY A 17 -0.93 6.50 11.77
CA GLY A 17 0.52 6.59 11.78
C GLY A 17 1.27 5.44 11.11
N ASN A 18 0.59 4.38 10.64
CA ASN A 18 1.23 3.23 10.02
C ASN A 18 1.98 3.61 8.73
N ALA A 19 1.33 4.34 7.81
CA ALA A 19 1.99 4.78 6.57
C ALA A 19 3.16 5.74 6.85
N ARG A 20 3.03 6.62 7.85
CA ARG A 20 4.14 7.48 8.31
C ARG A 20 5.33 6.65 8.79
N ALA A 21 5.08 5.62 9.61
CA ALA A 21 6.15 4.75 10.12
C ALA A 21 6.89 4.02 8.99
N LEU A 22 6.15 3.52 7.97
CA LEU A 22 6.75 2.89 6.80
C LEU A 22 7.55 3.89 5.95
N ALA A 23 7.05 5.12 5.75
CA ALA A 23 7.77 6.18 5.03
C ALA A 23 9.09 6.54 5.72
N GLN A 24 9.08 6.66 7.04
CA GLN A 24 10.27 6.90 7.83
C GLN A 24 11.26 5.72 7.80
N GLN A 25 10.74 4.49 7.84
CA GLN A 25 11.54 3.28 7.71
C GLN A 25 12.23 3.24 6.33
N LEU A 26 11.50 3.53 5.25
CA LEU A 26 12.05 3.56 3.90
C LEU A 26 13.13 4.63 3.76
N ALA A 27 12.90 5.85 4.27
CA ALA A 27 13.88 6.92 4.25
C ALA A 27 15.15 6.61 5.05
N ALA A 28 15.03 5.81 6.11
CA ALA A 28 16.16 5.38 6.93
C ALA A 28 16.98 4.25 6.31
N ASP A 29 16.48 3.63 5.24
CA ASP A 29 17.17 2.52 4.57
C ASP A 29 18.51 2.98 4.00
N PRO A 30 19.63 2.27 4.32
CA PRO A 30 20.95 2.61 3.81
C PRO A 30 21.04 2.70 2.28
N ALA A 31 20.28 1.87 1.57
CA ALA A 31 20.27 1.86 0.10
C ALA A 31 19.63 3.12 -0.50
N LEU A 32 18.70 3.77 0.21
CA LEU A 32 18.07 5.01 -0.23
C LEU A 32 18.86 6.27 0.13
N LYS A 33 19.85 6.20 1.01
CA LYS A 33 20.64 7.37 1.43
C LYS A 33 21.32 8.10 0.28
N ALA A 34 21.70 7.37 -0.76
CA ALA A 34 22.32 7.97 -1.96
C ALA A 34 21.37 8.91 -2.72
N PHE A 35 20.05 8.76 -2.51
CA PHE A 35 19.00 9.54 -3.15
C PHE A 35 18.46 10.68 -2.26
N SER A 36 19.11 10.99 -1.14
CA SER A 36 18.70 12.07 -0.23
C SER A 36 17.18 12.10 0.01
N PRO A 37 16.58 11.03 0.59
CA PRO A 37 15.14 10.91 0.72
C PRO A 37 14.55 12.00 1.61
N GLU A 38 13.47 12.63 1.16
CA GLU A 38 12.67 13.59 1.92
C GLU A 38 11.29 13.03 2.20
N VAL A 39 10.88 13.03 3.46
CA VAL A 39 9.58 12.51 3.92
C VAL A 39 8.64 13.66 4.20
N LEU A 40 7.49 13.67 3.51
CA LEU A 40 6.45 14.70 3.60
C LEU A 40 5.08 14.06 3.75
N THR A 41 4.12 14.77 4.32
CA THR A 41 2.71 14.40 4.13
C THR A 41 2.33 14.62 2.66
N LEU A 42 1.30 13.94 2.17
CA LEU A 42 0.85 14.15 0.79
C LEU A 42 0.35 15.60 0.56
N ASP A 43 -0.22 16.24 1.58
CA ASP A 43 -0.66 17.64 1.49
C ASP A 43 0.49 18.67 1.46
N GLU A 44 1.71 18.26 1.85
CA GLU A 44 2.92 19.09 1.72
C GLU A 44 3.58 18.99 0.33
N ILE A 45 3.11 18.09 -0.54
CA ILE A 45 3.62 17.97 -1.90
C ILE A 45 3.20 19.21 -2.70
N SER A 46 4.18 19.96 -3.18
CA SER A 46 3.94 21.15 -3.97
C SER A 46 3.82 20.86 -5.48
N PRO A 47 3.19 21.73 -6.27
CA PRO A 47 3.14 21.60 -7.73
C PRO A 47 4.53 21.48 -8.37
N GLY A 48 5.52 22.18 -7.84
CA GLY A 48 6.90 22.12 -8.36
C GLY A 48 7.56 20.75 -8.18
N MET A 49 7.24 20.03 -7.10
CA MET A 49 7.74 18.67 -6.88
C MET A 49 7.16 17.68 -7.90
N LEU A 50 5.91 17.89 -8.34
CA LEU A 50 5.26 17.04 -9.35
C LEU A 50 5.77 17.31 -10.78
N GLN A 51 6.40 18.45 -11.03
CA GLN A 51 6.96 18.84 -12.33
C GLN A 51 8.45 18.55 -12.46
N GLY A 52 9.10 18.13 -11.37
CA GLY A 52 10.51 17.80 -11.32
C GLY A 52 10.82 16.39 -11.84
N ASP A 53 12.12 16.06 -11.88
CA ASP A 53 12.61 14.74 -12.26
C ASP A 53 12.75 13.78 -11.05
N ASP A 54 12.48 14.27 -9.83
CA ASP A 54 12.60 13.48 -8.62
C ASP A 54 11.45 12.45 -8.54
N PRO A 55 11.73 11.17 -8.32
CA PRO A 55 10.69 10.18 -8.14
C PRO A 55 9.86 10.42 -6.87
N LEU A 56 8.55 10.21 -6.98
CA LEU A 56 7.62 10.28 -5.86
C LEU A 56 7.21 8.88 -5.42
N LEU A 57 7.60 8.49 -4.21
CA LEU A 57 7.17 7.25 -3.57
C LEU A 57 5.99 7.58 -2.65
N ILE A 58 4.84 6.99 -2.90
CA ILE A 58 3.60 7.24 -2.15
C ILE A 58 3.33 6.05 -1.25
N ILE A 59 3.21 6.29 0.06
CA ILE A 59 2.81 5.29 1.05
C ILE A 59 1.58 5.84 1.77
N SER A 60 0.41 5.30 1.48
CA SER A 60 -0.82 5.85 2.05
C SER A 60 -1.82 4.80 2.46
N ALA A 61 -2.48 5.05 3.58
CA ALA A 61 -3.70 4.36 3.95
C ALA A 61 -4.89 4.92 3.18
N SER A 62 -5.95 4.12 3.07
CA SER A 62 -7.30 4.60 2.80
C SER A 62 -8.07 4.64 4.10
N PHE A 63 -8.90 5.65 4.29
CA PHE A 63 -9.75 5.83 5.47
C PHE A 63 -11.21 5.53 5.10
N GLY A 64 -12.04 5.17 6.09
CA GLY A 64 -13.47 4.95 5.89
C GLY A 64 -13.78 4.04 4.72
N ASP A 65 -14.62 4.49 3.81
CA ASP A 65 -15.03 3.78 2.59
C ASP A 65 -14.11 4.11 1.39
N GLY A 66 -12.81 4.18 1.62
CA GLY A 66 -11.81 4.41 0.58
C GLY A 66 -11.39 5.87 0.41
N GLU A 67 -11.74 6.75 1.37
CA GLU A 67 -11.38 8.15 1.35
C GLU A 67 -9.89 8.40 1.64
N PRO A 68 -9.39 9.62 1.29
CA PRO A 68 -8.06 10.04 1.70
C PRO A 68 -7.96 10.22 3.22
N PRO A 69 -6.80 9.95 3.83
CA PRO A 69 -6.50 10.43 5.16
C PRO A 69 -6.47 11.97 5.23
N GLY A 70 -6.76 12.57 6.41
CA GLY A 70 -6.87 14.02 6.57
C GLY A 70 -5.60 14.81 6.21
N ASN A 71 -4.43 14.17 6.11
CA ASN A 71 -3.18 14.76 5.63
C ASN A 71 -2.84 14.43 4.17
N ALA A 72 -3.87 14.05 3.38
CA ALA A 72 -3.76 13.70 1.97
C ALA A 72 -4.94 14.22 1.12
N GLU A 73 -5.86 14.99 1.72
CA GLU A 73 -7.06 15.50 1.03
C GLU A 73 -6.71 16.51 -0.07
N ALA A 74 -5.80 17.45 0.23
CA ALA A 74 -5.40 18.47 -0.73
C ALA A 74 -4.61 17.89 -1.91
N PHE A 75 -3.96 16.74 -1.73
CA PHE A 75 -3.19 16.09 -2.77
C PHE A 75 -4.05 15.64 -3.97
N LEU A 76 -5.26 15.13 -3.74
CA LEU A 76 -6.17 14.79 -4.83
C LEU A 76 -6.55 16.02 -5.66
N ALA A 77 -6.87 17.12 -4.99
CA ALA A 77 -7.20 18.37 -5.67
C ALA A 77 -6.01 18.90 -6.49
N LEU A 78 -4.78 18.77 -5.94
CA LEU A 78 -3.56 19.13 -6.65
C LEU A 78 -3.37 18.29 -7.93
N LEU A 79 -3.53 16.96 -7.85
CA LEU A 79 -3.42 16.09 -9.03
C LEU A 79 -4.48 16.43 -10.08
N GLN A 80 -5.73 16.70 -9.66
CA GLN A 80 -6.82 17.07 -10.56
C GLN A 80 -6.56 18.40 -11.27
N ALA A 81 -5.97 19.37 -10.57
CA ALA A 81 -5.63 20.69 -11.11
C ALA A 81 -4.39 20.67 -12.01
N THR A 82 -3.56 19.63 -11.96
CA THR A 82 -2.31 19.54 -12.73
C THR A 82 -2.58 18.90 -14.10
N PRO A 83 -2.43 19.63 -15.22
CA PRO A 83 -2.87 19.16 -16.54
C PRO A 83 -1.99 18.05 -17.11
N SER A 84 -0.71 17.99 -16.75
CA SER A 84 0.24 16.96 -17.22
C SER A 84 1.30 16.68 -16.17
N LEU A 85 1.65 15.39 -16.04
CA LEU A 85 2.67 14.85 -15.14
C LEU A 85 3.64 13.92 -15.90
N SER A 86 3.85 14.18 -17.18
CA SER A 86 4.62 13.28 -18.07
C SER A 86 6.09 13.11 -17.67
N SER A 87 6.67 14.02 -16.90
CA SER A 87 8.02 13.87 -16.32
C SER A 87 8.03 13.09 -15.01
N LEU A 88 6.90 13.01 -14.32
CA LEU A 88 6.83 12.39 -13.00
C LEU A 88 6.97 10.86 -13.09
N ARG A 89 7.87 10.33 -12.28
CA ARG A 89 7.99 8.90 -12.02
C ARG A 89 7.52 8.61 -10.60
N TYR A 90 6.75 7.55 -10.41
CA TYR A 90 6.18 7.27 -9.10
C TYR A 90 6.10 5.79 -8.78
N ALA A 91 5.96 5.47 -7.49
CA ALA A 91 5.56 4.15 -7.00
C ALA A 91 4.57 4.32 -5.84
N ILE A 92 3.60 3.40 -5.74
CA ILE A 92 2.54 3.46 -4.72
C ILE A 92 2.52 2.17 -3.90
N PHE A 93 2.51 2.35 -2.58
CA PHE A 93 2.22 1.33 -1.59
C PHE A 93 0.98 1.73 -0.79
N GLY A 94 -0.15 1.08 -1.07
CA GLY A 94 -1.44 1.31 -0.43
C GLY A 94 -1.65 0.39 0.78
N LEU A 95 -2.16 0.97 1.88
CA LEU A 95 -2.65 0.24 3.04
C LEU A 95 -4.17 0.34 3.07
N GLY A 96 -4.82 -0.79 3.24
CA GLY A 96 -6.28 -0.89 3.32
C GLY A 96 -6.70 -2.02 4.24
N ASP A 97 -7.97 -2.32 4.20
CA ASP A 97 -8.61 -3.44 4.87
C ASP A 97 -9.62 -4.06 3.91
N THR A 98 -9.45 -5.32 3.58
CA THR A 98 -10.31 -6.06 2.63
C THR A 98 -11.73 -6.27 3.13
N SER A 99 -12.00 -6.00 4.40
CA SER A 99 -13.38 -6.01 4.95
C SER A 99 -14.23 -4.83 4.45
N TYR A 100 -13.59 -3.78 3.91
CA TYR A 100 -14.28 -2.61 3.35
C TYR A 100 -14.47 -2.73 1.82
N PRO A 101 -15.64 -2.32 1.28
CA PRO A 101 -15.95 -2.44 -0.15
C PRO A 101 -14.94 -1.76 -1.07
N HIS A 102 -14.41 -0.60 -0.65
CA HIS A 102 -13.45 0.18 -1.42
C HIS A 102 -12.01 0.02 -0.89
N PHE A 103 -11.59 -1.25 -0.74
CA PHE A 103 -10.23 -1.61 -0.34
C PHE A 103 -9.17 -0.83 -1.12
N CYS A 104 -8.29 -0.10 -0.43
CA CYS A 104 -7.27 0.79 -0.98
C CYS A 104 -7.84 1.84 -1.97
N GLY A 105 -9.07 2.33 -1.75
CA GLY A 105 -9.78 3.21 -2.67
C GLY A 105 -9.02 4.48 -3.00
N PHE A 106 -8.49 5.18 -2.00
CA PHE A 106 -7.70 6.39 -2.18
C PHE A 106 -6.47 6.17 -3.07
N THR A 107 -5.63 5.16 -2.77
CA THR A 107 -4.42 4.91 -3.55
C THR A 107 -4.70 4.43 -4.97
N LYS A 108 -5.82 3.73 -5.19
CA LYS A 108 -6.32 3.40 -6.54
C LYS A 108 -6.71 4.64 -7.33
N GLN A 109 -7.39 5.58 -6.69
CA GLN A 109 -7.77 6.85 -7.31
C GLN A 109 -6.54 7.71 -7.65
N VAL A 110 -5.57 7.79 -6.73
CA VAL A 110 -4.29 8.49 -6.97
C VAL A 110 -3.55 7.88 -8.17
N ASP A 111 -3.43 6.56 -8.22
CA ASP A 111 -2.77 5.85 -9.33
C ASP A 111 -3.45 6.13 -10.67
N ALA A 112 -4.78 6.07 -10.72
CA ALA A 112 -5.54 6.37 -11.92
C ALA A 112 -5.32 7.81 -12.42
N LEU A 113 -5.34 8.80 -11.52
CA LEU A 113 -5.08 10.20 -11.86
C LEU A 113 -3.65 10.43 -12.35
N LEU A 114 -2.66 9.80 -11.72
CA LEU A 114 -1.26 9.90 -12.14
C LEU A 114 -1.07 9.35 -13.55
N GLN A 115 -1.65 8.17 -13.85
CA GLN A 115 -1.62 7.57 -15.18
C GLN A 115 -2.35 8.42 -16.22
N GLU A 116 -3.55 8.92 -15.88
CA GLU A 116 -4.33 9.81 -16.78
C GLU A 116 -3.53 11.07 -17.15
N ARG A 117 -2.73 11.60 -16.22
CA ARG A 117 -1.86 12.78 -16.44
C ARG A 117 -0.53 12.45 -17.08
N GLY A 118 -0.29 11.21 -17.44
CA GLY A 118 0.91 10.75 -18.16
C GLY A 118 2.12 10.44 -17.30
N ALA A 119 1.97 10.37 -15.97
CA ALA A 119 3.06 9.94 -15.08
C ALA A 119 3.43 8.47 -15.32
N THR A 120 4.69 8.13 -15.04
CA THR A 120 5.22 6.78 -15.26
C THR A 120 5.36 6.03 -13.94
N ALA A 121 4.64 4.92 -13.79
CA ALA A 121 4.81 4.02 -12.65
C ALA A 121 6.17 3.29 -12.74
N LEU A 122 6.97 3.40 -11.70
CA LEU A 122 8.25 2.71 -11.55
C LEU A 122 8.07 1.26 -11.10
N VAL A 123 7.08 1.03 -10.26
CA VAL A 123 6.73 -0.27 -9.67
C VAL A 123 5.23 -0.43 -9.79
N ASN A 124 4.75 -1.64 -10.05
CA ASN A 124 3.32 -1.94 -10.00
C ASN A 124 2.78 -1.57 -8.62
N ARG A 125 1.60 -0.89 -8.58
CA ARG A 125 0.97 -0.52 -7.31
C ARG A 125 0.76 -1.76 -6.43
N VAL A 126 1.05 -1.62 -5.16
CA VAL A 126 0.78 -2.61 -4.14
C VAL A 126 -0.40 -2.16 -3.30
N ASP A 127 -1.41 -3.01 -3.17
CA ASP A 127 -2.54 -2.83 -2.28
C ASP A 127 -2.39 -3.88 -1.16
N ALA A 128 -2.08 -3.44 0.07
CA ALA A 128 -1.78 -4.30 1.21
C ALA A 128 -2.86 -4.20 2.29
N ASP A 129 -3.18 -5.33 2.90
CA ASP A 129 -4.10 -5.49 4.03
C ASP A 129 -3.34 -5.52 5.37
N SER A 130 -3.91 -6.11 6.38
CA SER A 130 -3.36 -6.29 7.73
C SER A 130 -1.92 -6.84 7.74
N ASN A 131 -1.54 -7.63 6.73
CA ASN A 131 -0.19 -8.15 6.53
C ASN A 131 0.76 -7.20 5.80
N TYR A 132 0.45 -5.90 5.73
CA TYR A 132 1.19 -4.89 4.96
C TYR A 132 2.71 -4.87 5.22
N ARG A 133 3.17 -5.24 6.42
CA ARG A 133 4.62 -5.27 6.75
C ARG A 133 5.37 -6.28 5.88
N GLN A 134 4.81 -7.47 5.67
CA GLN A 134 5.42 -8.50 4.82
C GLN A 134 5.47 -8.07 3.35
N PHE A 135 4.46 -7.33 2.89
CA PHE A 135 4.42 -6.77 1.54
C PHE A 135 5.45 -5.65 1.39
N PHE A 136 5.57 -4.80 2.41
CA PHE A 136 6.54 -3.71 2.43
C PHE A 136 8.00 -4.22 2.40
N GLU A 137 8.31 -5.28 3.15
CA GLU A 137 9.61 -5.96 3.12
C GLU A 137 9.97 -6.52 1.73
N LYS A 138 8.97 -6.91 0.92
CA LYS A 138 9.17 -7.36 -0.47
C LYS A 138 9.23 -6.20 -1.46
N TRP A 139 8.49 -5.13 -1.21
CA TRP A 139 8.40 -3.95 -2.06
C TRP A 139 9.65 -3.09 -1.98
N THR A 140 10.19 -2.85 -0.79
CA THR A 140 11.37 -2.00 -0.56
C THR A 140 12.57 -2.38 -1.44
N PRO A 141 13.04 -3.64 -1.50
CA PRO A 141 14.20 -4.00 -2.34
C PRO A 141 13.94 -3.82 -3.84
N VAL A 142 12.69 -3.87 -4.28
CA VAL A 142 12.32 -3.62 -5.67
C VAL A 142 12.40 -2.14 -5.99
N VAL A 143 11.89 -1.27 -5.10
CA VAL A 143 12.02 0.18 -5.22
C VAL A 143 13.50 0.59 -5.31
N GLU A 144 14.36 0.04 -4.46
CA GLU A 144 15.80 0.27 -4.51
C GLU A 144 16.40 -0.07 -5.89
N LYS A 145 16.13 -1.25 -6.41
CA LYS A 145 16.60 -1.70 -7.74
C LYS A 145 16.15 -0.75 -8.84
N VAL A 146 14.90 -0.35 -8.80
CA VAL A 146 14.32 0.56 -9.81
C VAL A 146 14.95 1.94 -9.74
N LEU A 147 15.19 2.49 -8.55
CA LEU A 147 15.87 3.76 -8.37
C LEU A 147 17.33 3.71 -8.88
N HIS A 148 17.96 2.55 -8.82
CA HIS A 148 19.27 2.28 -9.40
C HIS A 148 19.23 1.95 -10.92
N GLY A 149 18.04 1.99 -11.56
CA GLY A 149 17.87 1.85 -13.00
C GLY A 149 17.37 0.48 -13.50
N ASP A 150 17.13 -0.49 -12.62
CA ASP A 150 16.53 -1.79 -12.97
C ASP A 150 14.99 -1.69 -13.05
N LEU A 151 14.50 -1.13 -14.15
CA LEU A 151 13.05 -0.93 -14.34
C LEU A 151 12.28 -2.25 -14.51
N GLU A 152 12.92 -3.31 -14.92
CA GLU A 152 12.27 -4.62 -15.08
C GLU A 152 11.89 -5.23 -13.73
N ALA A 153 12.68 -4.98 -12.69
CA ALA A 153 12.35 -5.41 -11.33
C ALA A 153 10.98 -4.85 -10.86
N GLY A 154 10.69 -3.59 -11.19
CA GLY A 154 9.41 -2.94 -10.83
C GLY A 154 8.21 -3.53 -11.56
N ARG A 155 8.37 -3.84 -12.85
CA ARG A 155 7.32 -4.47 -13.68
C ARG A 155 7.07 -5.93 -13.30
N ALA A 156 8.10 -6.62 -12.84
CA ALA A 156 8.01 -8.02 -12.43
C ALA A 156 7.32 -8.19 -11.05
N LEU A 157 7.26 -7.14 -10.23
CA LEU A 157 6.66 -7.23 -8.91
C LEU A 157 5.14 -7.45 -9.02
N GLN A 158 4.67 -8.56 -8.47
CA GLN A 158 3.25 -8.85 -8.32
C GLN A 158 3.00 -9.21 -6.85
N LEU A 159 2.50 -8.25 -6.09
CA LEU A 159 2.02 -8.45 -4.72
C LEU A 159 0.53 -8.18 -4.72
N GLN A 160 -0.26 -9.23 -4.56
CA GLN A 160 -1.71 -9.15 -4.48
C GLN A 160 -2.18 -9.74 -3.17
N VAL A 161 -3.07 -9.02 -2.49
CA VAL A 161 -3.86 -9.58 -1.40
C VAL A 161 -4.89 -10.50 -2.03
N LYS A 162 -4.93 -11.76 -1.62
CA LYS A 162 -6.09 -12.60 -1.90
C LYS A 162 -7.22 -12.10 -1.01
N ALA A 163 -8.11 -11.29 -1.57
CA ALA A 163 -9.42 -11.11 -0.97
C ALA A 163 -10.18 -12.43 -1.15
N TYR A 164 -10.36 -13.16 -0.07
CA TYR A 164 -11.24 -14.34 -0.09
C TYR A 164 -12.68 -13.83 -0.16
N GLY A 165 -13.21 -13.72 -1.37
CA GLY A 165 -14.64 -13.53 -1.57
C GLY A 165 -15.42 -14.76 -1.12
N ALA A 166 -16.72 -14.63 -0.87
CA ALA A 166 -17.59 -15.74 -0.45
C ALA A 166 -17.55 -16.97 -1.40
N GLY A 167 -17.18 -16.76 -2.69
CA GLY A 167 -16.99 -17.83 -3.68
C GLY A 167 -15.64 -18.53 -3.64
N GLU A 168 -14.66 -18.01 -2.87
CA GLU A 168 -13.31 -18.59 -2.70
C GLU A 168 -13.07 -19.06 -1.27
N ALA A 169 -14.08 -18.99 -0.42
CA ALA A 169 -14.00 -19.46 0.96
C ALA A 169 -13.76 -20.98 0.98
N PHE A 170 -12.78 -21.41 1.78
CA PHE A 170 -12.59 -22.83 2.04
C PHE A 170 -13.74 -23.35 2.92
N GLU A 171 -14.49 -24.32 2.42
CA GLU A 171 -15.54 -24.99 3.19
C GLU A 171 -14.90 -25.96 4.19
N ALA A 172 -14.60 -25.46 5.38
CA ALA A 172 -13.99 -26.27 6.43
C ALA A 172 -15.05 -27.13 7.14
N PRO A 173 -14.92 -28.47 7.19
CA PRO A 173 -15.78 -29.32 8.00
C PRO A 173 -15.78 -28.92 9.49
N LEU A 174 -16.96 -28.82 10.07
CA LEU A 174 -17.13 -28.58 11.49
C LEU A 174 -16.85 -29.87 12.28
N LEU A 175 -15.73 -29.90 13.02
CA LEU A 175 -15.34 -31.07 13.83
C LEU A 175 -15.99 -31.06 15.22
N GLU A 176 -16.14 -29.87 15.82
CA GLU A 176 -16.71 -29.73 17.16
C GLU A 176 -17.42 -28.39 17.31
N ARG A 177 -18.56 -28.39 18.00
CA ARG A 177 -19.25 -27.20 18.47
C ARG A 177 -19.70 -27.45 19.91
N ARG A 178 -19.19 -26.63 20.85
CA ARG A 178 -19.52 -26.74 22.25
C ARG A 178 -19.81 -25.36 22.83
N GLN A 179 -20.96 -25.20 23.48
CA GLN A 179 -21.29 -23.97 24.18
C GLN A 179 -20.43 -23.84 25.44
N LEU A 180 -19.85 -22.65 25.66
CA LEU A 180 -18.94 -22.37 26.76
C LEU A 180 -19.62 -21.71 27.96
N ASN A 181 -20.77 -21.06 27.74
CA ASN A 181 -21.54 -20.39 28.77
C ASN A 181 -23.03 -20.68 28.64
N THR A 182 -23.80 -20.43 29.70
CA THR A 182 -25.26 -20.56 29.74
C THR A 182 -25.99 -19.22 29.74
N SER A 183 -25.22 -18.10 29.70
CA SER A 183 -25.75 -16.72 29.68
C SER A 183 -25.72 -16.14 28.24
N GLU A 184 -26.55 -15.13 27.98
CA GLU A 184 -26.47 -14.34 26.75
C GLU A 184 -25.45 -13.19 26.92
N PRO A 185 -24.67 -12.88 25.84
CA PRO A 185 -24.60 -13.59 24.59
C PRO A 185 -23.93 -14.96 24.71
N ALA A 186 -24.41 -15.94 23.93
CA ALA A 186 -23.87 -17.29 23.94
C ALA A 186 -22.45 -17.33 23.34
N ALA A 187 -21.49 -17.91 24.08
CA ALA A 187 -20.13 -18.16 23.60
C ALA A 187 -19.96 -19.62 23.19
N TRP A 188 -19.29 -19.85 22.06
CA TRP A 188 -19.10 -21.16 21.47
C TRP A 188 -17.64 -21.49 21.25
N HIS A 189 -17.22 -22.70 21.59
CA HIS A 189 -16.00 -23.31 21.06
C HIS A 189 -16.35 -23.98 19.74
N ILE A 190 -15.60 -23.61 18.69
CA ILE A 190 -15.76 -24.18 17.34
C ILE A 190 -14.39 -24.71 16.90
N ARG A 191 -14.36 -25.97 16.45
CA ARG A 191 -13.18 -26.57 15.83
C ARG A 191 -13.50 -26.95 14.39
N LEU A 192 -12.70 -26.45 13.47
CA LEU A 192 -12.81 -26.68 12.03
C LEU A 192 -11.66 -27.55 11.53
N ASP A 193 -11.92 -28.37 10.53
CA ASP A 193 -10.86 -29.06 9.79
C ASP A 193 -10.34 -28.15 8.67
N THR A 194 -9.10 -27.74 8.78
CA THR A 194 -8.43 -26.92 7.77
C THR A 194 -7.47 -27.71 6.87
N THR A 195 -7.52 -29.05 6.94
CA THR A 195 -6.70 -29.94 6.11
C THR A 195 -7.00 -29.68 4.63
N GLY A 196 -5.95 -29.38 3.86
CA GLY A 196 -6.10 -29.09 2.41
C GLY A 196 -6.46 -27.64 2.08
N SER A 197 -6.70 -26.75 3.07
CA SER A 197 -6.99 -25.34 2.82
C SER A 197 -5.79 -24.55 2.32
N GLY A 198 -4.55 -25.03 2.58
CA GLY A 198 -3.32 -24.27 2.34
C GLY A 198 -3.12 -23.08 3.29
N MET A 199 -4.00 -22.90 4.28
CA MET A 199 -3.87 -21.81 5.27
C MET A 199 -2.66 -22.04 6.17
N LEU A 200 -1.85 -20.99 6.30
CA LEU A 200 -0.78 -20.89 7.28
C LEU A 200 -1.19 -19.81 8.28
N TRP A 201 -1.22 -20.16 9.55
CA TRP A 201 -1.59 -19.24 10.63
C TRP A 201 -0.67 -19.42 11.84
N ARG A 202 -0.56 -18.36 12.62
CA ARG A 202 0.15 -18.34 13.91
C ARG A 202 -0.80 -17.83 14.99
N ALA A 203 -0.52 -18.14 16.23
CA ALA A 203 -1.27 -17.57 17.34
C ALA A 203 -1.19 -16.04 17.31
N GLY A 204 -2.35 -15.38 17.27
CA GLY A 204 -2.48 -13.92 17.17
C GLY A 204 -2.78 -13.39 15.76
N ASP A 205 -2.81 -14.22 14.74
CA ASP A 205 -3.34 -13.84 13.42
C ASP A 205 -4.85 -13.63 13.52
N THR A 206 -5.37 -12.58 12.86
CA THR A 206 -6.80 -12.22 12.80
C THR A 206 -7.29 -12.25 11.37
#